data_bf3cceabf563e8df4d5fa32fdf7291f9
#
_entry.id   bf3cceabf563e8df4d5fa32fdf7291f9
#
_cell.length_a   1.000
_cell.length_b   1.000
_cell.length_c   1.000
_cell.angle_alpha   90.00
_cell.angle_beta   90.00
_cell.angle_gamma   90.00
#
_symmetry.space_group_name_H-M   'P 1'
#
loop_
_entity.id
_entity.type
_entity.pdbx_description
1 polymer ?
#
loop_
_entity_poly.entity_id
_entity_poly.type
_entity_poly.pdbx_seq_one_letter_code
_entity_poly.pdbx_strand_id
1 'polypeptide(L)'
;MGKYKILVVDDEESLCEILKFNLELEGYEVDVAYSAEQALAMHPERYSLLLLDVMMGEISGFKMARMLKSSPETAAVPIIFCTAKDTE
;
A
#
# COMPACT_ATOMS: atom_id res chain seq x y z
N MET A 1 -21.61 3.09 5.91
CA MET A 1 -20.95 2.69 6.07
C MET A 1 -20.00 2.35 5.36
N GLY A 2 -19.18 2.72 5.07
CA GLY A 2 -18.20 2.35 4.21
C GLY A 2 -17.34 1.28 4.73
N LYS A 3 -16.78 0.55 3.84
CA LYS A 3 -15.80 -0.43 4.22
C LYS A 3 -14.46 0.25 4.33
N TYR A 4 -13.57 -0.36 5.09
CA TYR A 4 -12.21 0.07 5.06
C TYR A 4 -11.64 -0.21 3.68
N LYS A 5 -10.93 0.75 3.14
CA LYS A 5 -10.27 0.61 1.85
C LYS A 5 -8.78 0.51 2.08
N ILE A 6 -8.18 -0.52 1.53
CA ILE A 6 -6.75 -0.77 1.70
C ILE A 6 -6.07 -0.67 0.35
N LEU A 7 -4.97 0.03 0.28
CA LEU A 7 -4.15 0.07 -0.93
C LEU A 7 -2.88 -0.73 -0.68
N VAL A 8 -2.68 -1.75 -1.48
CA VAL A 8 -1.49 -2.59 -1.41
C VAL A 8 -0.52 -2.10 -2.48
N VAL A 9 0.69 -1.79 -2.08
CA VAL A 9 1.70 -1.28 -3.00
C VAL A 9 2.89 -2.22 -2.97
N ASP A 10 3.06 -2.95 -4.05
CA ASP A 10 4.12 -3.96 -4.16
C ASP A 10 4.34 -4.21 -5.63
N ASP A 11 5.59 -4.31 -6.06
CA ASP A 11 5.86 -4.53 -7.48
C ASP A 11 5.76 -5.99 -7.90
N GLU A 12 5.44 -6.88 -6.99
CA GLU A 12 5.28 -8.30 -7.32
C GLU A 12 3.80 -8.62 -7.44
N GLU A 13 3.36 -8.87 -8.67
CA GLU A 13 1.93 -9.01 -8.94
C GLU A 13 1.30 -10.17 -8.20
N SER A 14 1.97 -11.32 -8.15
CA SER A 14 1.36 -12.46 -7.50
C SER A 14 1.16 -12.23 -6.02
N LEU A 15 2.07 -11.53 -5.38
CA LEU A 15 1.90 -11.23 -3.97
C LEU A 15 0.74 -10.26 -3.77
N CYS A 16 0.61 -9.28 -4.64
CA CYS A 16 -0.51 -8.36 -4.57
C CYS A 16 -1.83 -9.09 -4.70
N GLU A 17 -1.90 -10.05 -5.60
CA GLU A 17 -3.13 -10.82 -5.79
C GLU A 17 -3.48 -11.63 -4.57
N ILE A 18 -2.48 -12.25 -3.96
CA ILE A 18 -2.71 -13.05 -2.76
C ILE A 18 -3.21 -12.15 -1.62
N LEU A 19 -2.56 -11.02 -1.41
CA LEU A 19 -2.98 -10.12 -0.35
C LEU A 19 -4.38 -9.58 -0.60
N LYS A 20 -4.66 -9.21 -1.85
CA LYS A 20 -5.97 -8.70 -2.18
C LYS A 20 -7.05 -9.74 -1.91
N PHE A 21 -6.81 -10.97 -2.35
CA PHE A 21 -7.78 -12.02 -2.16
C PHE A 21 -8.05 -12.26 -0.67
N ASN A 22 -7.00 -12.36 0.12
CA ASN A 22 -7.17 -12.64 1.54
C ASN A 22 -7.84 -11.50 2.28
N LEU A 23 -7.48 -10.26 1.95
CA LEU A 23 -8.08 -9.13 2.62
C LEU A 23 -9.54 -8.95 2.22
N GLU A 24 -9.87 -9.23 0.97
CA GLU A 24 -11.26 -9.15 0.55
C GLU A 24 -12.11 -10.20 1.24
N LEU A 25 -11.55 -11.35 1.54
CA LEU A 25 -12.28 -12.35 2.31
C LEU A 25 -12.65 -11.85 3.69
N GLU A 26 -11.85 -10.93 4.23
CA GLU A 26 -12.14 -10.36 5.53
C GLU A 26 -13.11 -9.18 5.46
N GLY A 27 -13.56 -8.83 4.27
CA GLY A 27 -14.55 -7.78 4.13
C GLY A 27 -14.00 -6.42 3.75
N TYR A 28 -12.72 -6.30 3.48
CA TYR A 28 -12.14 -5.01 3.09
C TYR A 28 -12.23 -4.80 1.58
N GLU A 29 -12.25 -3.54 1.18
CA GLU A 29 -12.06 -3.20 -0.22
C GLU A 29 -10.57 -3.03 -0.45
N VAL A 30 -10.05 -3.60 -1.51
CA VAL A 30 -8.60 -3.60 -1.74
C VAL A 30 -8.30 -3.20 -3.17
N ASP A 31 -7.44 -2.22 -3.32
CA ASP A 31 -6.86 -1.88 -4.61
C ASP A 31 -5.37 -2.16 -4.54
N VAL A 32 -4.75 -2.29 -5.71
CA VAL A 32 -3.34 -2.62 -5.79
C VAL A 32 -2.63 -1.63 -6.66
N ALA A 33 -1.42 -1.29 -6.28
CA ALA A 33 -0.53 -0.51 -7.12
C ALA A 33 0.79 -1.26 -7.21
N TYR A 34 1.42 -1.21 -8.36
CA TYR A 34 2.65 -1.97 -8.57
C TYR A 34 3.89 -1.10 -8.52
N SER A 35 3.72 0.15 -8.19
CA SER A 35 4.85 1.06 -8.00
C SER A 35 4.41 2.20 -7.10
N ALA A 36 5.38 2.90 -6.53
CA ALA A 36 5.07 4.07 -5.72
C ALA A 36 4.41 5.15 -6.56
N GLU A 37 4.90 5.32 -7.79
CA GLU A 37 4.34 6.33 -8.67
C GLU A 37 2.87 6.04 -8.97
N GLN A 38 2.55 4.78 -9.24
CA GLN A 38 1.17 4.41 -9.50
C GLN A 38 0.31 4.66 -8.27
N ALA A 39 0.82 4.30 -7.10
CA ALA A 39 0.06 4.48 -5.88
C ALA A 39 -0.20 5.95 -5.59
N LEU A 40 0.80 6.79 -5.81
CA LEU A 40 0.61 8.21 -5.57
C LEU A 40 -0.44 8.81 -6.49
N ALA A 41 -0.57 8.28 -7.70
CA ALA A 41 -1.58 8.73 -8.64
C ALA A 41 -2.98 8.26 -8.27
N MET A 42 -3.10 7.31 -7.37
CA MET A 42 -4.39 6.75 -6.98
C MET A 42 -5.01 7.46 -5.78
N HIS A 43 -4.48 8.58 -5.38
CA HIS A 43 -5.02 9.37 -4.27
C HIS A 43 -4.98 8.58 -2.97
N PRO A 44 -3.76 8.32 -2.46
CA PRO A 44 -3.65 7.51 -1.24
C PRO A 44 -4.40 8.05 -0.04
N GLU A 45 -4.69 9.36 -0.03
CA GLU A 45 -5.43 9.95 1.08
C GLU A 45 -6.85 9.39 1.19
N ARG A 46 -7.32 8.71 0.16
CA ARG A 46 -8.67 8.15 0.17
C ARG A 46 -8.74 6.77 0.78
N TYR A 47 -7.61 6.23 1.17
CA TYR A 47 -7.56 4.88 1.70
C TYR A 47 -7.45 4.90 3.20
N SER A 48 -8.00 3.85 3.82
CA SER A 48 -7.95 3.71 5.27
C SER A 48 -6.58 3.24 5.73
N LEU A 49 -5.87 2.53 4.87
CA LEU A 49 -4.61 1.91 5.25
C LEU A 49 -3.80 1.67 4.00
N LEU A 50 -2.50 1.86 4.09
CA LEU A 50 -1.57 1.53 3.02
C LEU A 50 -0.66 0.42 3.48
N LEU A 51 -0.55 -0.64 2.67
CA LEU A 51 0.42 -1.69 2.89
C LEU A 51 1.52 -1.48 1.86
N LEU A 52 2.70 -1.12 2.33
CA LEU A 52 3.81 -0.78 1.44
C LEU A 52 4.90 -1.82 1.52
N ASP A 53 5.32 -2.31 0.37
CA ASP A 53 6.50 -3.14 0.28
C ASP A 53 7.73 -2.26 0.49
N VAL A 54 8.64 -2.70 1.33
CA VAL A 54 9.84 -1.95 1.61
C VAL A 54 10.74 -1.87 0.39
N MET A 55 10.82 -2.97 -0.37
CA MET A 55 11.75 -3.03 -1.49
C MET A 55 11.00 -2.98 -2.80
N MET A 56 10.84 -1.80 -3.34
CA MET A 56 10.21 -1.60 -4.62
C MET A 56 11.13 -0.78 -5.50
N GLY A 57 11.17 -1.10 -6.71
CA GLY A 57 11.80 -0.36 -7.78
C GLY A 57 12.64 0.84 -7.36
N GLU A 58 12.38 1.95 -8.00
CA GLU A 58 13.19 3.14 -7.77
C GLU A 58 12.85 3.86 -6.49
N ILE A 59 11.59 3.82 -6.10
CA ILE A 59 11.18 4.46 -4.86
C ILE A 59 10.85 3.36 -3.87
N SER A 60 11.66 3.27 -2.81
CA SER A 60 11.42 2.25 -1.80
C SER A 60 10.17 2.59 -0.99
N GLY A 61 9.65 1.61 -0.28
CA GLY A 61 8.52 1.84 0.59
C GLY A 61 8.81 2.89 1.65
N PHE A 62 10.02 2.90 2.17
CA PHE A 62 10.39 3.90 3.16
C PHE A 62 10.38 5.30 2.58
N LYS A 63 10.89 5.44 1.36
CA LYS A 63 10.89 6.76 0.72
C LYS A 63 9.48 7.21 0.43
N MET A 64 8.63 6.30 -0.05
CA MET A 64 7.25 6.65 -0.29
C MET A 64 6.55 7.07 1.00
N ALA A 65 6.80 6.35 2.09
CA ALA A 65 6.19 6.71 3.37
C ALA A 65 6.60 8.11 3.80
N ARG A 66 7.87 8.45 3.58
CA ARG A 66 8.33 9.79 3.93
C ARG A 66 7.63 10.85 3.09
N MET A 67 7.45 10.58 1.80
CA MET A 67 6.74 11.49 0.94
C MET A 67 5.29 11.69 1.41
N LEU A 68 4.65 10.60 1.80
CA LEU A 68 3.28 10.69 2.28
C LEU A 68 3.18 11.46 3.58
N LYS A 69 4.13 11.26 4.48
CA LYS A 69 4.08 11.96 5.76
C LYS A 69 4.39 13.44 5.64
N SER A 70 5.03 13.83 4.56
CA SER A 70 5.35 15.25 4.37
C SER A 70 4.20 16.04 3.76
N SER A 71 3.12 15.38 3.37
CA SER A 71 1.96 16.05 2.79
C SER A 71 0.82 16.04 3.79
N PRO A 72 0.20 17.17 4.09
CA PRO A 72 -0.90 17.17 5.07
C PRO A 72 -2.05 16.25 4.67
N GLU A 73 -2.28 16.07 3.38
CA GLU A 73 -3.42 15.27 2.94
C GLU A 73 -3.22 13.79 3.24
N THR A 74 -2.00 13.33 3.24
CA THR A 74 -1.72 11.91 3.40
C THR A 74 -1.05 11.58 4.73
N ALA A 75 -0.66 12.58 5.50
CA ALA A 75 0.14 12.33 6.70
C ALA A 75 -0.59 11.49 7.72
N ALA A 76 -1.91 11.55 7.74
CA ALA A 76 -2.70 10.83 8.73
C ALA A 76 -3.04 9.40 8.32
N VAL A 77 -2.76 9.01 7.08
CA VAL A 77 -3.11 7.68 6.62
C VAL A 77 -2.17 6.66 7.25
N PRO A 78 -2.69 5.64 7.94
CA PRO A 78 -1.81 4.63 8.54
C PRO A 78 -1.06 3.84 7.47
N ILE A 79 0.18 3.53 7.77
CA ILE A 79 1.04 2.78 6.86
C ILE A 79 1.61 1.58 7.59
N ILE A 80 1.52 0.42 6.97
CA ILE A 80 2.15 -0.79 7.46
C ILE A 80 3.13 -1.24 6.39
N PHE A 81 4.36 -1.51 6.81
CA PHE A 81 5.36 -2.01 5.88
C PHE A 81 5.30 -3.53 5.82
N CYS A 82 5.35 -4.04 4.60
CA CYS A 82 5.41 -5.47 4.38
C CYS A 82 6.76 -5.81 3.79
N THR A 83 7.40 -6.84 4.33
CA THR A 83 8.60 -7.30 3.70
C THR A 83 8.33 -8.71 3.30
N ALA A 84 8.05 -8.88 2.11
CA ALA A 84 7.75 -10.20 1.65
C ALA A 84 8.96 -11.07 1.54
N LYS A 85 10.08 -10.43 1.55
CA LYS A 85 11.22 -11.24 1.38
C LYS A 85 11.57 -11.89 2.64
N ASP A 86 11.85 -12.69 2.78
CA ASP A 86 12.06 -13.20 3.88
C ASP A 86 12.96 -13.47 4.49
N THR A 87 13.12 -13.62 5.05
CA THR A 87 13.63 -13.79 5.66
C THR A 87 14.11 -14.67 6.41
N GLU A 88 14.18 -15.21 6.63
CA GLU A 88 14.61 -16.01 7.33
C GLU A 88 15.22 -16.00 7.69
#